data_94d4691b864dba6a1af848075a756132
#
_entry.id   94d4691b864dba6a1af848075a756132
#
_cell.length_a   1.000
_cell.length_b   1.000
_cell.length_c   1.000
_cell.angle_alpha   90.00
_cell.angle_beta   90.00
_cell.angle_gamma   90.00
#
_symmetry.space_group_name_H-M   'P 1'
#
loop_
_entity.id
_entity.type
_entity.pdbx_description
1 polymer ?
#
loop_
_entity_poly.entity_id
_entity_poly.type
_entity_poly.pdbx_seq_one_letter_code
_entity_poly.pdbx_strand_id
1 'polypeptide(L)'
;MITTENLTKKYGPQLVLNIASLEIPKGQSFGLVGNNGAGKTTYFSLLLDLIQPTSGKIVNNEVQVDKSEAWKPFTSSFIDESFLIGYLTPEEYFYFIGDLRGANRADVDKLLASFEDFFHGEILGQKKYLRDLSKGNQKKAGIVASFIGNPEVVILDEPFANLDPTTQIRLKGIIKDLAAKKDVTVLISSHDLMHITEVCERIVVLNKGEIVKDIQTSTETLKELEAFFGE
;
A
#
# COMPACT_ATOMS: atom_id res chain seq x y z
N MET A 1 2.40 14.78 4.25
CA MET A 1 1.15 15.11 3.53
C MET A 1 1.34 14.78 2.05
N ILE A 2 0.38 14.11 1.44
CA ILE A 2 0.38 13.82 0.00
C ILE A 2 -0.69 14.68 -0.65
N THR A 3 -0.34 15.39 -1.73
CA THR A 3 -1.30 16.20 -2.49
C THR A 3 -1.27 15.81 -3.96
N THR A 4 -2.45 15.77 -4.56
CA THR A 4 -2.66 15.47 -5.99
C THR A 4 -3.41 16.63 -6.61
N GLU A 5 -2.93 17.15 -7.73
CA GLU A 5 -3.51 18.32 -8.40
C GLU A 5 -3.67 18.07 -9.90
N ASN A 6 -4.91 18.15 -10.40
CA ASN A 6 -5.28 18.02 -11.82
C ASN A 6 -4.63 16.81 -12.51
N LEU A 7 -4.53 15.70 -11.78
CA LEU A 7 -3.83 14.50 -12.21
C LEU A 7 -4.64 13.74 -13.24
N THR A 8 -4.07 13.53 -14.41
CA THR A 8 -4.67 12.65 -15.42
C THR A 8 -3.69 11.58 -15.89
N LYS A 9 -4.23 10.43 -16.26
CA LYS A 9 -3.47 9.39 -16.96
C LYS A 9 -4.28 8.86 -18.12
N LYS A 10 -3.65 8.87 -19.30
CA LYS A 10 -4.20 8.28 -20.54
C LYS A 10 -3.25 7.20 -21.06
N TYR A 11 -3.84 6.16 -21.63
CA TYR A 11 -3.15 5.18 -22.48
C TYR A 11 -3.74 5.27 -23.89
N GLY A 12 -3.00 5.86 -24.82
CA GLY A 12 -3.54 6.25 -26.11
C GLY A 12 -4.74 7.20 -25.94
N PRO A 13 -5.90 6.92 -26.55
CA PRO A 13 -7.10 7.76 -26.40
C PRO A 13 -7.86 7.54 -25.08
N GLN A 14 -7.58 6.44 -24.37
CA GLN A 14 -8.34 6.06 -23.18
C GLN A 14 -7.86 6.82 -21.94
N LEU A 15 -8.74 7.62 -21.33
CA LEU A 15 -8.55 8.24 -20.03
C LEU A 15 -8.85 7.19 -18.95
N VAL A 16 -7.83 6.88 -18.11
CA VAL A 16 -7.94 5.86 -17.05
C VAL A 16 -7.91 6.45 -15.65
N LEU A 17 -7.45 7.71 -15.51
CA LEU A 17 -7.46 8.44 -14.25
C LEU A 17 -7.68 9.93 -14.52
N ASN A 18 -8.55 10.55 -13.70
CA ASN A 18 -8.87 11.98 -13.72
C ASN A 18 -9.22 12.43 -12.29
N ILE A 19 -8.22 12.91 -11.57
CA ILE A 19 -8.37 13.39 -10.19
C ILE A 19 -8.06 14.88 -10.17
N ALA A 20 -9.08 15.69 -9.95
CA ALA A 20 -8.93 17.15 -9.87
C ALA A 20 -8.10 17.56 -8.66
N SER A 21 -8.42 17.02 -7.49
CA SER A 21 -7.70 17.26 -6.24
C SER A 21 -7.89 16.12 -5.27
N LEU A 22 -6.82 15.77 -4.55
CA LEU A 22 -6.87 14.86 -3.40
C LEU A 22 -5.75 15.21 -2.44
N GLU A 23 -6.09 15.39 -1.17
CA GLU A 23 -5.14 15.61 -0.08
C GLU A 23 -5.22 14.46 0.91
N ILE A 24 -4.07 13.91 1.29
CA ILE A 24 -3.96 12.86 2.32
C ILE A 24 -3.05 13.40 3.42
N PRO A 25 -3.60 13.72 4.61
CA PRO A 25 -2.83 14.21 5.75
C PRO A 25 -1.78 13.21 6.23
N LYS A 26 -0.70 13.73 6.83
CA LYS A 26 0.31 12.90 7.50
C LYS A 26 -0.33 12.12 8.66
N GLY A 27 0.07 10.86 8.83
CA GLY A 27 -0.40 9.98 9.91
C GLY A 27 -1.83 9.45 9.73
N GLN A 28 -2.44 9.63 8.54
CA GLN A 28 -3.77 9.10 8.25
C GLN A 28 -3.69 7.68 7.70
N SER A 29 -4.59 6.80 8.15
CA SER A 29 -4.89 5.56 7.45
C SER A 29 -5.97 5.82 6.39
N PHE A 30 -5.57 5.68 5.13
CA PHE A 30 -6.35 6.06 3.95
C PHE A 30 -6.67 4.84 3.08
N GLY A 31 -7.95 4.66 2.77
CA GLY A 31 -8.45 3.59 1.90
C GLY A 31 -8.84 4.12 0.52
N LEU A 32 -8.33 3.49 -0.53
CA LEU A 32 -8.73 3.73 -1.91
C LEU A 32 -9.53 2.53 -2.40
N VAL A 33 -10.84 2.65 -2.51
CA VAL A 33 -11.72 1.56 -2.92
C VAL A 33 -12.31 1.78 -4.31
N GLY A 34 -12.67 0.69 -4.96
CA GLY A 34 -13.29 0.70 -6.29
C GLY A 34 -13.19 -0.66 -6.95
N ASN A 35 -14.04 -0.89 -7.93
CA ASN A 35 -14.04 -2.12 -8.72
C ASN A 35 -12.70 -2.34 -9.45
N ASN A 36 -12.47 -3.56 -9.92
CA ASN A 36 -11.31 -3.85 -10.77
C ASN A 36 -11.34 -2.94 -12.01
N GLY A 37 -10.20 -2.33 -12.32
CA GLY A 37 -10.11 -1.35 -13.41
C GLY A 37 -10.56 0.07 -13.06
N ALA A 38 -10.95 0.36 -11.80
CA ALA A 38 -11.33 1.71 -11.38
C ALA A 38 -10.16 2.73 -11.40
N GLY A 39 -8.90 2.27 -11.44
CA GLY A 39 -7.72 3.13 -11.49
C GLY A 39 -6.87 3.13 -10.21
N LYS A 40 -7.17 2.29 -9.20
CA LYS A 40 -6.46 2.24 -7.90
C LYS A 40 -4.95 2.02 -8.07
N THR A 41 -4.55 0.91 -8.70
CA THR A 41 -3.14 0.61 -8.98
C THR A 41 -2.49 1.66 -9.88
N THR A 42 -3.23 2.26 -10.82
CA THR A 42 -2.74 3.37 -11.65
C THR A 42 -2.40 4.59 -10.79
N TYR A 43 -3.25 4.95 -9.83
CA TYR A 43 -2.99 6.05 -8.91
C TYR A 43 -1.74 5.78 -8.05
N PHE A 44 -1.63 4.58 -7.47
CA PHE A 44 -0.46 4.20 -6.68
C PHE A 44 0.82 4.14 -7.52
N SER A 45 0.73 3.66 -8.77
CA SER A 45 1.87 3.66 -9.69
C SER A 45 2.34 5.07 -10.06
N LEU A 46 1.43 6.05 -10.16
CA LEU A 46 1.77 7.46 -10.36
C LEU A 46 2.40 8.08 -9.10
N LEU A 47 1.87 7.75 -7.92
CA LEU A 47 2.41 8.21 -6.63
C LEU A 47 3.82 7.67 -6.36
N LEU A 48 4.15 6.50 -6.90
CA LEU A 48 5.47 5.85 -6.79
C LEU A 48 6.39 6.13 -7.99
N ASP A 49 5.99 7.02 -8.91
CA ASP A 49 6.73 7.33 -10.14
C ASP A 49 7.10 6.09 -10.97
N LEU A 50 6.31 5.02 -10.86
CA LEU A 50 6.45 3.81 -11.69
C LEU A 50 5.95 4.08 -13.12
N ILE A 51 5.04 5.02 -13.28
CA ILE A 51 4.51 5.52 -14.55
C ILE A 51 4.39 7.04 -14.51
N GLN A 52 4.55 7.69 -15.67
CA GLN A 52 4.43 9.14 -15.76
C GLN A 52 2.97 9.59 -15.92
N PRO A 53 2.56 10.72 -15.30
CA PRO A 53 1.25 11.32 -15.54
C PRO A 53 1.13 11.87 -16.97
N THR A 54 -0.09 11.95 -17.49
CA THR A 54 -0.36 12.67 -18.74
C THR A 54 -0.42 14.17 -18.48
N SER A 55 -1.01 14.59 -17.35
CA SER A 55 -0.99 15.95 -16.84
C SER A 55 -1.18 15.97 -15.33
N GLY A 56 -0.96 17.13 -14.72
CA GLY A 56 -1.06 17.31 -13.27
C GLY A 56 0.19 16.83 -12.54
N LYS A 57 0.09 16.73 -11.23
CA LYS A 57 1.22 16.35 -10.37
C LYS A 57 0.77 15.66 -9.09
N ILE A 58 1.68 14.93 -8.48
CA ILE A 58 1.58 14.44 -7.11
C ILE A 58 2.78 14.97 -6.34
N VAL A 59 2.53 15.47 -5.14
CA VAL A 59 3.56 15.93 -4.20
C VAL A 59 3.46 15.08 -2.93
N ASN A 60 4.58 14.51 -2.51
CA ASN A 60 4.70 13.72 -1.29
C ASN A 60 5.71 14.40 -0.36
N ASN A 61 5.25 14.89 0.80
CA ASN A 61 6.03 15.68 1.75
C ASN A 61 6.85 16.78 1.04
N GLU A 62 6.15 17.65 0.30
CA GLU A 62 6.73 18.79 -0.44
C GLU A 62 7.60 18.41 -1.66
N VAL A 63 7.79 17.11 -1.93
CA VAL A 63 8.56 16.63 -3.08
C VAL A 63 7.61 16.20 -4.21
N GLN A 64 7.72 16.84 -5.37
CA GLN A 64 7.00 16.41 -6.57
C GLN A 64 7.61 15.11 -7.08
N VAL A 65 6.80 14.03 -7.07
CA VAL A 65 7.30 12.65 -7.21
C VAL A 65 7.91 12.35 -8.58
N ASP A 66 7.40 12.95 -9.66
CA ASP A 66 7.89 12.77 -11.03
C ASP A 66 9.07 13.69 -11.39
N LYS A 67 9.56 14.53 -10.44
CA LYS A 67 10.66 15.47 -10.65
C LYS A 67 11.86 15.22 -9.75
N SER A 68 11.70 14.46 -8.69
CA SER A 68 12.78 14.25 -7.72
C SER A 68 12.61 12.89 -7.05
N GLU A 69 13.71 12.22 -6.72
CA GLU A 69 13.72 10.97 -5.98
C GLU A 69 13.78 11.15 -4.46
N ALA A 70 13.82 12.40 -3.97
CA ALA A 70 13.96 12.73 -2.55
C ALA A 70 12.82 12.19 -1.66
N TRP A 71 11.70 11.76 -2.24
CA TRP A 71 10.59 11.10 -1.54
C TRP A 71 10.84 9.61 -1.25
N LYS A 72 11.75 8.94 -1.99
CA LYS A 72 11.99 7.49 -1.88
C LYS A 72 12.48 7.04 -0.48
N PRO A 73 13.37 7.77 0.22
CA PRO A 73 13.85 7.35 1.53
C PRO A 73 12.76 7.22 2.60
N PHE A 74 11.72 8.04 2.55
CA PHE A 74 10.64 8.03 3.54
C PHE A 74 9.34 7.34 3.06
N THR A 75 9.32 6.83 1.83
CA THR A 75 8.16 6.13 1.27
C THR A 75 8.50 4.67 0.98
N SER A 76 7.60 3.78 1.31
CA SER A 76 7.70 2.36 1.03
C SER A 76 6.41 1.82 0.44
N SER A 77 6.49 0.72 -0.29
CA SER A 77 5.31 0.14 -0.91
C SER A 77 5.40 -1.36 -1.10
N PHE A 78 4.23 -1.98 -1.13
CA PHE A 78 4.02 -3.29 -1.74
C PHE A 78 2.86 -3.17 -2.74
N ILE A 79 3.16 -3.31 -4.02
CA ILE A 79 2.18 -3.23 -5.11
C ILE A 79 1.80 -4.63 -5.59
N ASP A 80 2.79 -5.47 -5.88
CA ASP A 80 2.58 -6.80 -6.45
C ASP A 80 3.79 -7.70 -6.20
N GLU A 81 3.58 -9.01 -6.17
CA GLU A 81 4.63 -9.99 -5.96
C GLU A 81 5.70 -10.00 -7.09
N SER A 82 5.37 -9.49 -8.27
CA SER A 82 6.32 -9.40 -9.39
C SER A 82 7.46 -8.40 -9.15
N PHE A 83 7.30 -7.48 -8.19
CA PHE A 83 8.36 -6.56 -7.79
C PHE A 83 9.36 -7.17 -6.80
N LEU A 84 9.10 -8.37 -6.30
CA LEU A 84 10.04 -9.06 -5.40
C LEU A 84 11.25 -9.58 -6.17
N ILE A 85 12.42 -9.55 -5.53
CA ILE A 85 13.63 -10.16 -6.09
C ILE A 85 13.56 -11.68 -5.86
N GLY A 86 12.89 -12.37 -6.77
CA GLY A 86 12.50 -13.77 -6.62
C GLY A 86 13.66 -14.77 -6.44
N TYR A 87 14.90 -14.38 -6.72
CA TYR A 87 16.10 -15.21 -6.59
C TYR A 87 16.81 -15.08 -5.23
N LEU A 88 16.29 -14.26 -4.33
CA LEU A 88 16.75 -14.18 -2.96
C LEU A 88 15.88 -15.06 -2.04
N THR A 89 16.48 -15.56 -0.97
CA THR A 89 15.69 -16.08 0.15
C THR A 89 14.98 -14.92 0.87
N PRO A 90 13.93 -15.16 1.67
CA PRO A 90 13.29 -14.10 2.42
C PRO A 90 14.26 -13.28 3.27
N GLU A 91 15.17 -13.94 3.99
CA GLU A 91 16.16 -13.30 4.84
C GLU A 91 17.11 -12.41 4.03
N GLU A 92 17.66 -12.93 2.91
CA GLU A 92 18.50 -12.15 2.01
C GLU A 92 17.76 -10.93 1.47
N TYR A 93 16.50 -11.09 1.11
CA TYR A 93 15.65 -10.00 0.63
C TYR A 93 15.42 -8.93 1.70
N PHE A 94 15.08 -9.34 2.93
CA PHE A 94 14.86 -8.39 4.01
C PHE A 94 16.14 -7.61 4.37
N TYR A 95 17.29 -8.27 4.44
CA TYR A 95 18.56 -7.58 4.66
C TYR A 95 18.93 -6.67 3.49
N PHE A 96 18.71 -7.09 2.26
CA PHE A 96 18.91 -6.25 1.09
C PHE A 96 18.07 -4.98 1.12
N ILE A 97 16.79 -5.08 1.48
CA ILE A 97 15.93 -3.90 1.66
C ILE A 97 16.43 -3.05 2.84
N GLY A 98 16.89 -3.67 3.93
CA GLY A 98 17.51 -2.99 5.07
C GLY A 98 18.71 -2.14 4.64
N ASP A 99 19.63 -2.73 3.90
CA ASP A 99 20.83 -2.04 3.39
C ASP A 99 20.45 -0.86 2.49
N LEU A 100 19.47 -1.02 1.60
CA LEU A 100 18.98 0.07 0.73
C LEU A 100 18.35 1.23 1.52
N ARG A 101 17.80 0.95 2.70
CA ARG A 101 17.14 1.94 3.55
C ARG A 101 17.99 2.42 4.72
N GLY A 102 19.26 2.01 4.77
CA GLY A 102 20.17 2.39 5.85
C GLY A 102 19.83 1.79 7.20
N ALA A 103 19.01 0.74 7.26
CA ALA A 103 18.73 -0.02 8.45
C ALA A 103 19.83 -1.05 8.69
N ASN A 104 20.33 -1.16 9.92
CA ASN A 104 21.30 -2.19 10.25
C ASN A 104 20.60 -3.56 10.45
N ARG A 105 21.39 -4.65 10.44
CA ARG A 105 20.84 -6.01 10.59
C ARG A 105 20.04 -6.20 11.87
N ALA A 106 20.48 -5.64 12.98
CA ALA A 106 19.77 -5.77 14.26
C ALA A 106 18.39 -5.10 14.23
N ASP A 107 18.25 -3.97 13.51
CA ASP A 107 16.95 -3.31 13.33
C ASP A 107 16.02 -4.18 12.45
N VAL A 108 16.56 -4.79 11.39
CA VAL A 108 15.80 -5.73 10.54
C VAL A 108 15.37 -6.95 11.36
N ASP A 109 16.28 -7.59 12.10
CA ASP A 109 15.97 -8.75 12.95
C ASP A 109 14.88 -8.43 13.97
N LYS A 110 14.97 -7.26 14.62
CA LYS A 110 13.95 -6.79 15.56
C LYS A 110 12.59 -6.61 14.91
N LEU A 111 12.56 -6.05 13.69
CA LEU A 111 11.33 -5.93 12.93
C LEU A 111 10.77 -7.31 12.59
N LEU A 112 11.59 -8.21 12.03
CA LEU A 112 11.17 -9.56 11.65
C LEU A 112 10.60 -10.35 12.83
N ALA A 113 11.23 -10.22 14.01
CA ALA A 113 10.72 -10.84 15.23
C ALA A 113 9.33 -10.32 15.62
N SER A 114 9.02 -9.04 15.37
CA SER A 114 7.67 -8.49 15.62
C SER A 114 6.60 -9.01 14.65
N PHE A 115 7.00 -9.62 13.52
CA PHE A 115 6.12 -10.24 12.53
C PHE A 115 6.10 -11.77 12.58
N GLU A 116 6.69 -12.40 13.61
CA GLU A 116 6.77 -13.87 13.70
C GLU A 116 5.40 -14.53 13.60
N ASP A 117 4.42 -14.02 14.33
CA ASP A 117 3.03 -14.48 14.25
C ASP A 117 2.41 -14.32 12.86
N PHE A 118 2.75 -13.23 12.17
CA PHE A 118 2.27 -12.99 10.81
C PHE A 118 2.88 -13.95 9.79
N PHE A 119 4.14 -14.30 9.96
CA PHE A 119 4.83 -15.30 9.12
C PHE A 119 4.35 -16.72 9.39
N HIS A 120 3.89 -17.02 10.57
CA HIS A 120 3.39 -18.34 10.98
C HIS A 120 4.39 -19.49 10.73
N GLY A 121 5.70 -19.22 10.85
CA GLY A 121 6.78 -20.18 10.60
C GLY A 121 6.95 -20.60 9.12
N GLU A 122 6.27 -19.96 8.18
CA GLU A 122 6.22 -20.39 6.77
C GLU A 122 7.22 -19.65 5.88
N ILE A 123 7.90 -18.62 6.38
CA ILE A 123 8.75 -17.73 5.57
C ILE A 123 10.20 -17.81 6.00
N LEU A 124 10.49 -17.49 7.27
CA LEU A 124 11.86 -17.50 7.77
C LEU A 124 12.37 -18.93 7.98
N GLY A 125 13.66 -19.16 7.76
CA GLY A 125 14.33 -20.47 7.96
C GLY A 125 14.02 -21.52 6.91
N GLN A 126 13.21 -21.23 5.88
CA GLN A 126 12.76 -22.23 4.89
C GLN A 126 13.81 -22.60 3.85
N LYS A 127 14.91 -21.85 3.73
CA LYS A 127 15.98 -22.07 2.71
C LYS A 127 15.45 -22.19 1.28
N LYS A 128 14.37 -21.47 0.97
CA LYS A 128 13.74 -21.38 -0.34
C LYS A 128 13.88 -19.98 -0.88
N TYR A 129 13.95 -19.85 -2.20
CA TYR A 129 13.85 -18.55 -2.85
C TYR A 129 12.44 -17.98 -2.75
N LEU A 130 12.29 -16.65 -2.77
CA LEU A 130 10.99 -15.99 -2.75
C LEU A 130 10.05 -16.51 -3.85
N ARG A 131 10.58 -16.74 -5.07
CA ARG A 131 9.79 -17.28 -6.19
C ARG A 131 9.22 -18.68 -5.95
N ASP A 132 9.83 -19.45 -5.06
CA ASP A 132 9.44 -20.84 -4.75
C ASP A 132 8.43 -20.91 -3.58
N LEU A 133 8.12 -19.76 -2.97
CA LEU A 133 7.07 -19.65 -1.96
C LEU A 133 5.68 -19.58 -2.61
N SER A 134 4.64 -19.91 -1.84
CA SER A 134 3.25 -19.67 -2.25
C SER A 134 3.02 -18.17 -2.49
N LYS A 135 2.05 -17.81 -3.32
CA LYS A 135 1.68 -16.40 -3.58
C LYS A 135 1.33 -15.65 -2.29
N GLY A 136 0.62 -16.30 -1.36
CA GLY A 136 0.34 -15.72 -0.04
C GLY A 136 1.62 -15.42 0.75
N ASN A 137 2.61 -16.33 0.75
CA ASN A 137 3.87 -16.13 1.46
C ASN A 137 4.77 -15.11 0.77
N GLN A 138 4.79 -15.04 -0.57
CA GLN A 138 5.43 -13.94 -1.31
C GLN A 138 4.83 -12.60 -0.90
N LYS A 139 3.50 -12.50 -0.83
CA LYS A 139 2.78 -11.30 -0.40
C LYS A 139 3.13 -10.93 1.04
N LYS A 140 3.10 -11.88 1.98
CA LYS A 140 3.53 -11.65 3.38
C LYS A 140 4.95 -11.05 3.42
N ALA A 141 5.89 -11.63 2.68
CA ALA A 141 7.27 -11.14 2.62
C ALA A 141 7.33 -9.70 2.06
N GLY A 142 6.63 -9.42 0.96
CA GLY A 142 6.61 -8.08 0.38
C GLY A 142 5.98 -7.03 1.29
N ILE A 143 4.87 -7.37 1.96
CA ILE A 143 4.22 -6.49 2.94
C ILE A 143 5.18 -6.18 4.10
N VAL A 144 5.83 -7.19 4.69
CA VAL A 144 6.76 -6.96 5.80
C VAL A 144 7.98 -6.15 5.36
N ALA A 145 8.52 -6.41 4.17
CA ALA A 145 9.60 -5.62 3.60
C ALA A 145 9.26 -4.13 3.48
N SER A 146 7.97 -3.78 3.24
CA SER A 146 7.53 -2.40 3.16
C SER A 146 7.59 -1.64 4.50
N PHE A 147 7.79 -2.30 5.62
CA PHE A 147 7.97 -1.66 6.93
C PHE A 147 9.44 -1.49 7.34
N ILE A 148 10.39 -2.07 6.59
CA ILE A 148 11.82 -1.93 6.89
C ILE A 148 12.26 -0.47 6.66
N GLY A 149 13.10 0.04 7.56
CA GLY A 149 13.65 1.40 7.48
C GLY A 149 12.75 2.50 8.02
N ASN A 150 11.69 2.16 8.76
CA ASN A 150 10.77 3.09 9.41
C ASN A 150 10.22 4.17 8.45
N PRO A 151 9.53 3.78 7.36
CA PRO A 151 8.97 4.73 6.41
C PRO A 151 7.90 5.63 7.05
N GLU A 152 7.80 6.89 6.58
CA GLU A 152 6.72 7.80 6.97
C GLU A 152 5.44 7.57 6.14
N VAL A 153 5.58 6.98 4.96
CA VAL A 153 4.49 6.64 4.04
C VAL A 153 4.61 5.18 3.62
N VAL A 154 3.56 4.41 3.82
CA VAL A 154 3.45 3.02 3.38
C VAL A 154 2.27 2.88 2.43
N ILE A 155 2.49 2.30 1.26
CA ILE A 155 1.48 2.09 0.22
C ILE A 155 1.32 0.59 -0.01
N LEU A 156 0.10 0.08 0.19
CA LEU A 156 -0.23 -1.33 0.04
C LEU A 156 -1.36 -1.50 -0.99
N ASP A 157 -1.06 -2.12 -2.12
CA ASP A 157 -2.06 -2.39 -3.15
C ASP A 157 -2.66 -3.79 -2.95
N GLU A 158 -3.96 -3.86 -2.71
CA GLU A 158 -4.73 -5.10 -2.47
C GLU A 158 -4.05 -6.06 -1.45
N PRO A 159 -3.65 -5.57 -0.25
CA PRO A 159 -2.81 -6.37 0.65
C PRO A 159 -3.53 -7.57 1.26
N PHE A 160 -4.87 -7.55 1.32
CA PHE A 160 -5.68 -8.64 1.90
C PHE A 160 -6.01 -9.75 0.89
N ALA A 161 -5.89 -9.49 -0.41
CA ALA A 161 -6.20 -10.45 -1.45
C ALA A 161 -5.26 -11.67 -1.40
N ASN A 162 -5.80 -12.87 -1.59
CA ASN A 162 -5.07 -14.15 -1.59
C ASN A 162 -4.35 -14.50 -0.27
N LEU A 163 -4.78 -13.91 0.84
CA LEU A 163 -4.36 -14.29 2.19
C LEU A 163 -5.47 -15.12 2.85
N ASP A 164 -5.07 -16.08 3.68
CA ASP A 164 -6.01 -16.82 4.52
C ASP A 164 -6.64 -15.91 5.60
N PRO A 165 -7.81 -16.27 6.15
CA PRO A 165 -8.52 -15.42 7.11
C PRO A 165 -7.70 -15.07 8.35
N THR A 166 -6.88 -15.99 8.86
CA THR A 166 -6.02 -15.74 10.03
C THR A 166 -4.98 -14.68 9.74
N THR A 167 -4.33 -14.78 8.58
CA THR A 167 -3.34 -13.80 8.11
C THR A 167 -3.99 -12.42 7.87
N GLN A 168 -5.21 -12.38 7.30
CA GLN A 168 -5.94 -11.12 7.13
C GLN A 168 -6.23 -10.43 8.46
N ILE A 169 -6.67 -11.19 9.49
CA ILE A 169 -6.93 -10.64 10.83
C ILE A 169 -5.65 -10.06 11.43
N ARG A 170 -4.52 -10.76 11.32
CA ARG A 170 -3.22 -10.28 11.81
C ARG A 170 -2.76 -9.02 11.09
N LEU A 171 -2.90 -8.98 9.76
CA LEU A 171 -2.56 -7.79 8.97
C LEU A 171 -3.40 -6.57 9.36
N LYS A 172 -4.71 -6.77 9.60
CA LYS A 172 -5.57 -5.70 10.12
C LYS A 172 -5.07 -5.17 11.47
N GLY A 173 -4.66 -6.05 12.38
CA GLY A 173 -4.06 -5.68 13.65
C GLY A 173 -2.83 -4.80 13.47
N ILE A 174 -1.88 -5.23 12.64
CA ILE A 174 -0.66 -4.50 12.32
C ILE A 174 -0.96 -3.10 11.76
N ILE A 175 -1.89 -3.00 10.82
CA ILE A 175 -2.27 -1.72 10.21
C ILE A 175 -2.92 -0.79 11.24
N LYS A 176 -3.79 -1.31 12.11
CA LYS A 176 -4.43 -0.54 13.19
C LYS A 176 -3.39 -0.01 14.18
N ASP A 177 -2.42 -0.83 14.57
CA ASP A 177 -1.34 -0.44 15.48
C ASP A 177 -0.46 0.66 14.89
N LEU A 178 -0.19 0.59 13.57
CA LEU A 178 0.54 1.65 12.85
C LEU A 178 -0.27 2.94 12.79
N ALA A 179 -1.55 2.86 12.41
CA ALA A 179 -2.44 4.01 12.32
C ALA A 179 -2.62 4.71 13.68
N ALA A 180 -2.66 3.94 14.77
CA ALA A 180 -2.80 4.49 16.14
C ALA A 180 -1.61 5.37 16.55
N LYS A 181 -0.41 5.12 16.04
CA LYS A 181 0.80 5.90 16.36
C LYS A 181 0.80 7.28 15.70
N LYS A 182 0.04 7.47 14.62
CA LYS A 182 -0.01 8.71 13.82
C LYS A 182 1.32 9.16 13.21
N ASP A 183 2.35 8.32 13.28
CA ASP A 183 3.68 8.62 12.73
C ASP A 183 3.81 8.21 11.27
N VAL A 184 3.00 7.23 10.84
CA VAL A 184 3.02 6.66 9.50
C VAL A 184 1.70 6.92 8.79
N THR A 185 1.79 7.42 7.57
CA THR A 185 0.64 7.51 6.65
C THR A 185 0.52 6.19 5.91
N VAL A 186 -0.60 5.49 6.06
CA VAL A 186 -0.81 4.20 5.40
C VAL A 186 -1.89 4.34 4.33
N LEU A 187 -1.53 4.07 3.07
CA LEU A 187 -2.46 4.05 1.95
C LEU A 187 -2.73 2.60 1.56
N ILE A 188 -3.99 2.24 1.49
CA ILE A 188 -4.40 0.86 1.18
C ILE A 188 -5.43 0.90 0.05
N SER A 189 -5.21 0.15 -1.02
CA SER A 189 -6.27 -0.12 -1.98
C SER A 189 -6.99 -1.41 -1.65
N SER A 190 -8.25 -1.49 -1.96
CA SER A 190 -9.00 -2.74 -1.98
C SER A 190 -10.28 -2.64 -2.81
N HIS A 191 -10.75 -3.78 -3.29
CA HIS A 191 -12.11 -3.96 -3.77
C HIS A 191 -13.01 -4.60 -2.71
N ASP A 192 -12.45 -5.06 -1.58
CA ASP A 192 -13.19 -5.60 -0.44
C ASP A 192 -13.42 -4.50 0.61
N LEU A 193 -14.68 -4.11 0.74
CA LEU A 193 -15.12 -3.02 1.61
C LEU A 193 -14.97 -3.34 3.10
N MET A 194 -15.17 -4.62 3.48
CA MET A 194 -15.08 -5.03 4.89
C MET A 194 -13.69 -4.77 5.46
N HIS A 195 -12.64 -5.11 4.70
CA HIS A 195 -11.28 -4.92 5.19
C HIS A 195 -10.96 -3.44 5.37
N ILE A 196 -11.31 -2.61 4.39
CA ILE A 196 -10.97 -1.18 4.39
C ILE A 196 -11.70 -0.41 5.48
N THR A 197 -13.01 -0.67 5.67
CA THR A 197 -13.80 0.01 6.71
C THR A 197 -13.33 -0.31 8.12
N GLU A 198 -12.64 -1.44 8.33
CA GLU A 198 -12.08 -1.79 9.62
C GLU A 198 -10.74 -1.14 9.93
N VAL A 199 -9.93 -0.76 8.92
CA VAL A 199 -8.53 -0.34 9.13
C VAL A 199 -8.24 1.10 8.70
N CYS A 200 -9.10 1.71 7.86
CA CYS A 200 -8.89 3.07 7.34
C CYS A 200 -9.81 4.07 8.03
N GLU A 201 -9.26 5.23 8.38
CA GLU A 201 -10.00 6.35 8.97
C GLU A 201 -10.75 7.17 7.93
N ARG A 202 -10.28 7.14 6.68
CA ARG A 202 -10.90 7.82 5.55
C ARG A 202 -10.86 6.92 4.34
N ILE A 203 -11.96 6.90 3.59
CA ILE A 203 -12.12 6.08 2.39
C ILE A 203 -12.52 6.97 1.22
N VAL A 204 -11.77 6.86 0.15
CA VAL A 204 -12.07 7.48 -1.14
C VAL A 204 -12.50 6.40 -2.12
N VAL A 205 -13.65 6.60 -2.75
CA VAL A 205 -14.18 5.70 -3.77
C VAL A 205 -13.77 6.20 -5.14
N LEU A 206 -13.06 5.35 -5.86
CA LEU A 206 -12.67 5.57 -7.24
C LEU A 206 -13.58 4.77 -8.18
N ASN A 207 -14.18 5.44 -9.16
CA ASN A 207 -14.97 4.81 -10.21
C ASN A 207 -14.57 5.37 -11.56
N LYS A 208 -14.18 4.50 -12.50
CA LYS A 208 -13.73 4.86 -13.85
C LYS A 208 -12.70 5.99 -13.88
N GLY A 209 -11.77 5.97 -12.92
CA GLY A 209 -10.68 6.95 -12.80
C GLY A 209 -11.04 8.25 -12.09
N GLU A 210 -12.25 8.42 -11.61
CA GLU A 210 -12.71 9.63 -10.91
C GLU A 210 -13.08 9.35 -9.47
N ILE A 211 -12.82 10.32 -8.58
CA ILE A 211 -13.27 10.26 -7.19
C ILE A 211 -14.77 10.55 -7.16
N VAL A 212 -15.55 9.60 -6.68
CA VAL A 212 -17.02 9.72 -6.60
C VAL A 212 -17.53 9.86 -5.18
N LYS A 213 -16.76 9.42 -4.19
CA LYS A 213 -17.03 9.62 -2.76
C LYS A 213 -15.74 9.82 -1.99
N ASP A 214 -15.83 10.58 -0.90
CA ASP A 214 -14.74 10.82 0.06
C ASP A 214 -15.38 10.85 1.46
N ILE A 215 -15.11 9.84 2.28
CA ILE A 215 -15.88 9.55 3.49
C ILE A 215 -14.93 9.33 4.66
N GLN A 216 -15.20 10.00 5.79
CA GLN A 216 -14.61 9.62 7.08
C GLN A 216 -15.29 8.37 7.59
N THR A 217 -14.51 7.37 7.97
CA THR A 217 -15.03 6.06 8.37
C THR A 217 -15.81 6.13 9.68
N SER A 218 -16.99 5.54 9.68
CA SER A 218 -17.90 5.39 10.81
C SER A 218 -18.49 3.98 10.84
N THR A 219 -19.29 3.67 11.84
CA THR A 219 -20.00 2.38 11.94
C THR A 219 -20.98 2.13 10.81
N GLU A 220 -21.43 3.18 10.11
CA GLU A 220 -22.40 3.10 9.01
C GLU A 220 -21.73 3.00 7.63
N THR A 221 -20.43 3.28 7.54
CA THR A 221 -19.71 3.42 6.26
C THR A 221 -19.76 2.15 5.41
N LEU A 222 -19.69 0.96 6.01
CA LEU A 222 -19.79 -0.29 5.26
C LEU A 222 -21.13 -0.40 4.53
N LYS A 223 -22.25 -0.13 5.22
CA LYS A 223 -23.60 -0.17 4.62
C LYS A 223 -23.76 0.86 3.52
N GLU A 224 -23.21 2.07 3.73
CA GLU A 224 -23.24 3.14 2.72
C GLU A 224 -22.49 2.74 1.45
N LEU A 225 -21.33 2.13 1.59
CA LEU A 225 -20.53 1.66 0.47
C LEU A 225 -21.18 0.45 -0.23
N GLU A 226 -21.71 -0.52 0.53
CA GLU A 226 -22.45 -1.66 -0.02
C GLU A 226 -23.66 -1.20 -0.86
N ALA A 227 -24.43 -0.23 -0.36
CA ALA A 227 -25.54 0.35 -1.11
C ALA A 227 -25.06 1.01 -2.40
N PHE A 228 -23.96 1.78 -2.36
CA PHE A 228 -23.41 2.46 -3.52
C PHE A 228 -22.88 1.49 -4.61
N PHE A 229 -22.27 0.38 -4.23
CA PHE A 229 -21.76 -0.60 -5.19
C PHE A 229 -22.81 -1.65 -5.61
N GLY A 230 -23.93 -1.74 -4.90
CA GLY A 230 -25.07 -2.63 -5.23
C GLY A 230 -26.06 -2.06 -6.24
N GLU A 231 -25.96 -0.75 -6.54
CA GLU A 231 -26.70 -0.06 -7.60
C GLU A 231 -26.00 -0.22 -8.96
#